data_f22b44b66ae8afa9d149202046889471
#
_entry.id   f22b44b66ae8afa9d149202046889471
#
_cell.length_a   1.000
_cell.length_b   1.000
_cell.length_c   1.000
_cell.angle_alpha   90.00
_cell.angle_beta   90.00
_cell.angle_gamma   90.00
#
_symmetry.space_group_name_H-M   'P 1'
#
loop_
_entity.id
_entity.type
_entity.pdbx_description
1 polymer ?
#
loop_
_entity_poly.entity_id
_entity_poly.type
_entity_poly.pdbx_seq_one_letter_code
_entity_poly.pdbx_strand_id
1 'polypeptide(L)'
;MIKKLRIRFIVIAMAAIVIVLAVILSGIYVVSRKNIANYSDKVLMILAKNDGAFPKDYQGDKAPGYLGLQSTDETPFDTRYFTVTYDAAGKPRKFNLVKTELVSTPEEALEYCDEAFSEKEDSGAIGDYRYLIYRDRADGGTMVLFMDCHRQIDALTSFMRSSMIFCLSAVGAICVLLILFSKRAIEPIANSYEKQRHFISDASHELKTPLAIISANNEILEMDYGENECTDAIQKQVVRMANMTKNLTTLAKIDERAALEERRNIDVGALISDVAEPYYALARTADLDIEVNIPGKYILYGDEGLLRQMVSLLLDNAVKYGKSYVRISARKTVTKLKRIIVLEFRNDAENVEQGNLDKYFARFFRSDGARASGIEGSGIGLSIVQEIAELHKGKVSARGEGNDFVVTITFDKFSFGHVKKETENE
;
A
#
# COMPACT_ATOMS: atom_id res chain seq x y z
N MET A 1 -6.91 17.13 4.07
CA MET A 1 -5.77 16.35 3.52
C MET A 1 -4.74 15.97 4.58
N ILE A 2 -4.18 16.89 5.33
CA ILE A 2 -3.11 16.70 6.35
C ILE A 2 -3.48 15.68 7.45
N LYS A 3 -4.71 15.75 8.02
CA LYS A 3 -5.16 14.78 9.03
C LYS A 3 -5.15 13.34 8.51
N LYS A 4 -5.57 13.11 7.24
CA LYS A 4 -5.57 11.78 6.63
C LYS A 4 -4.15 11.27 6.37
N LEU A 5 -3.24 12.13 5.93
CA LEU A 5 -1.82 11.77 5.71
C LEU A 5 -1.15 11.37 7.04
N ARG A 6 -1.37 12.15 8.10
CA ARG A 6 -0.86 11.87 9.44
C ARG A 6 -1.35 10.52 9.98
N ILE A 7 -2.65 10.24 9.86
CA ILE A 7 -3.21 8.96 10.31
C ILE A 7 -2.62 7.80 9.50
N ARG A 8 -2.52 7.93 8.17
CA ARG A 8 -1.90 6.90 7.33
C ARG A 8 -0.44 6.63 7.71
N PHE A 9 0.33 7.68 7.94
CA PHE A 9 1.72 7.55 8.38
C PHE A 9 1.83 6.79 9.70
N ILE A 10 1.03 7.17 10.72
CA ILE A 10 1.01 6.49 12.02
C ILE A 10 0.62 5.02 11.86
N VAL A 11 -0.44 4.73 11.10
CA VAL A 11 -0.91 3.35 10.90
C VAL A 11 0.15 2.48 10.22
N ILE A 12 0.80 2.98 9.16
CA ILE A 12 1.84 2.23 8.45
C ILE A 12 3.05 1.99 9.36
N ALA A 13 3.50 3.02 10.09
CA ALA A 13 4.63 2.89 11.02
C ALA A 13 4.33 1.88 12.14
N MET A 14 3.13 1.96 12.74
CA MET A 14 2.69 1.02 13.78
C MET A 14 2.56 -0.41 13.25
N ALA A 15 1.99 -0.59 12.07
CA ALA A 15 1.88 -1.91 11.45
C ALA A 15 3.28 -2.54 11.21
N ALA A 16 4.24 -1.76 10.71
CA ALA A 16 5.60 -2.23 10.49
C ALA A 16 6.26 -2.67 11.82
N ILE A 17 6.12 -1.89 12.88
CA ILE A 17 6.69 -2.21 14.21
C ILE A 17 6.07 -3.50 14.76
N VAL A 18 4.74 -3.65 14.69
CA VAL A 18 4.03 -4.85 15.18
C VAL A 18 4.47 -6.09 14.40
N ILE A 19 4.62 -6.00 13.09
CA ILE A 19 5.09 -7.12 12.26
C ILE A 19 6.50 -7.54 12.66
N VAL A 20 7.43 -6.60 12.82
CA VAL A 20 8.81 -6.88 13.22
C VAL A 20 8.86 -7.56 14.59
N LEU A 21 8.13 -7.04 15.57
CA LEU A 21 8.06 -7.64 16.91
C LEU A 21 7.47 -9.05 16.89
N ALA A 22 6.41 -9.27 16.10
CA ALA A 22 5.80 -10.59 15.95
C ALA A 22 6.78 -11.61 15.35
N VAL A 23 7.56 -11.22 14.34
CA VAL A 23 8.59 -12.07 13.73
C VAL A 23 9.68 -12.42 14.75
N ILE A 24 10.17 -11.43 15.51
CA ILE A 24 11.20 -11.64 16.53
C ILE A 24 10.70 -12.60 17.63
N LEU A 25 9.53 -12.34 18.21
CA LEU A 25 8.97 -13.20 19.26
C LEU A 25 8.70 -14.62 18.77
N SER A 26 8.16 -14.78 17.56
CA SER A 26 7.96 -16.09 16.95
C SER A 26 9.28 -16.82 16.72
N GLY A 27 10.29 -16.13 16.24
CA GLY A 27 11.64 -16.70 16.05
C GLY A 27 12.26 -17.16 17.36
N ILE A 28 12.19 -16.35 18.42
CA ILE A 28 12.68 -16.72 19.77
C ILE A 28 11.93 -17.96 20.28
N TYR A 29 10.60 -18.00 20.14
CA TYR A 29 9.79 -19.15 20.56
C TYR A 29 10.20 -20.43 19.86
N VAL A 30 10.29 -20.41 18.52
CA VAL A 30 10.67 -21.58 17.71
C VAL A 30 12.07 -22.09 18.07
N VAL A 31 13.03 -21.17 18.15
CA VAL A 31 14.42 -21.52 18.51
C VAL A 31 14.52 -22.09 19.92
N SER A 32 13.83 -21.48 20.88
CA SER A 32 13.83 -21.95 22.27
C SER A 32 13.19 -23.34 22.41
N ARG A 33 12.05 -23.57 21.75
CA ARG A 33 11.41 -24.92 21.74
C ARG A 33 12.33 -25.97 21.13
N LYS A 34 13.01 -25.66 20.03
CA LYS A 34 13.97 -26.55 19.39
C LYS A 34 15.18 -26.84 20.30
N ASN A 35 15.66 -25.82 21.02
CA ASN A 35 16.77 -26.00 21.96
C ASN A 35 16.39 -26.89 23.14
N ILE A 36 15.18 -26.73 23.71
CA ILE A 36 14.66 -27.61 24.76
C ILE A 36 14.61 -29.07 24.24
N ALA A 37 14.05 -29.28 23.05
CA ALA A 37 13.98 -30.61 22.45
C ALA A 37 15.36 -31.22 22.24
N ASN A 38 16.30 -30.50 21.63
CA ASN A 38 17.64 -30.98 21.37
C ASN A 38 18.42 -31.30 22.67
N TYR A 39 18.24 -30.46 23.70
CA TYR A 39 18.84 -30.71 25.00
C TYR A 39 18.29 -32.00 25.63
N SER A 40 16.97 -32.16 25.65
CA SER A 40 16.30 -33.32 26.20
C SER A 40 16.69 -34.61 25.47
N ASP A 41 16.75 -34.58 24.12
CA ASP A 41 17.15 -35.72 23.32
C ASP A 41 18.60 -36.16 23.63
N LYS A 42 19.52 -35.20 23.83
CA LYS A 42 20.90 -35.49 24.25
C LYS A 42 20.94 -36.16 25.61
N VAL A 43 20.18 -35.63 26.58
CA VAL A 43 20.12 -36.20 27.94
C VAL A 43 19.51 -37.63 27.91
N LEU A 44 18.39 -37.80 27.18
CA LEU A 44 17.77 -39.13 27.02
C LEU A 44 18.73 -40.14 26.39
N MET A 45 19.52 -39.72 25.39
CA MET A 45 20.52 -40.60 24.76
C MET A 45 21.65 -40.97 25.72
N ILE A 46 22.09 -40.06 26.62
CA ILE A 46 23.09 -40.37 27.65
C ILE A 46 22.52 -41.43 28.63
N LEU A 47 21.28 -41.22 29.08
CA LEU A 47 20.61 -42.19 29.97
C LEU A 47 20.42 -43.55 29.28
N ALA A 48 20.01 -43.57 28.01
CA ALA A 48 19.78 -44.80 27.24
C ALA A 48 21.06 -45.65 27.11
N LYS A 49 22.19 -45.00 26.81
CA LYS A 49 23.50 -45.65 26.67
C LYS A 49 24.07 -46.16 28.00
N ASN A 50 23.56 -45.66 29.12
CA ASN A 50 24.05 -45.99 30.45
C ASN A 50 22.97 -46.69 31.32
N ASP A 51 22.18 -47.58 30.69
CA ASP A 51 21.17 -48.43 31.30
C ASP A 51 20.11 -47.68 32.17
N GLY A 52 19.70 -46.49 31.68
CA GLY A 52 18.66 -45.67 32.31
C GLY A 52 19.11 -44.87 33.52
N ALA A 53 20.42 -44.65 33.67
CA ALA A 53 20.99 -43.81 34.71
C ALA A 53 22.12 -42.90 34.15
N PHE A 54 22.46 -41.84 34.86
CA PHE A 54 23.67 -41.08 34.50
C PHE A 54 24.94 -41.83 34.86
N PRO A 55 26.03 -41.68 34.09
CA PRO A 55 27.35 -42.20 34.45
C PRO A 55 27.79 -41.65 35.83
N LYS A 56 28.50 -42.45 36.62
CA LYS A 56 29.00 -42.03 37.94
C LYS A 56 29.99 -40.87 37.85
N ASP A 57 30.77 -40.82 36.77
CA ASP A 57 31.76 -39.77 36.50
C ASP A 57 31.25 -38.78 35.44
N TYR A 58 29.94 -38.51 35.45
CA TYR A 58 29.34 -37.61 34.49
C TYR A 58 29.96 -36.19 34.64
N GLN A 59 30.54 -35.73 33.57
CA GLN A 59 31.00 -34.35 33.43
C GLN A 59 30.14 -33.67 32.37
N GLY A 60 29.61 -32.51 32.71
CA GLY A 60 28.80 -31.73 31.79
C GLY A 60 29.56 -31.42 30.48
N ASP A 61 28.81 -31.19 29.43
CA ASP A 61 29.37 -30.84 28.12
C ASP A 61 29.99 -29.43 28.19
N LYS A 62 31.32 -29.33 27.95
CA LYS A 62 32.04 -28.04 27.97
C LYS A 62 31.76 -27.17 26.74
N ALA A 63 31.01 -27.66 25.77
CA ALA A 63 30.62 -26.86 24.61
C ALA A 63 29.58 -25.79 25.00
N PRO A 64 29.72 -24.53 24.51
CA PRO A 64 28.74 -23.49 24.82
C PRO A 64 27.37 -23.89 24.31
N GLY A 65 26.45 -24.15 25.22
CA GLY A 65 25.05 -24.41 24.88
C GLY A 65 24.37 -23.13 24.42
N TYR A 66 23.57 -23.22 23.39
CA TYR A 66 22.74 -22.11 22.93
C TYR A 66 21.67 -21.80 23.98
N LEU A 67 21.53 -20.53 24.41
CA LEU A 67 20.50 -20.04 25.34
C LEU A 67 20.49 -20.70 26.74
N GLY A 68 21.67 -21.00 27.31
CA GLY A 68 21.77 -21.38 28.73
C GLY A 68 21.35 -22.81 29.08
N LEU A 69 20.89 -23.64 28.11
CA LEU A 69 20.64 -25.06 28.31
C LEU A 69 21.92 -25.84 28.07
N GLN A 70 22.81 -25.81 29.05
CA GLN A 70 24.03 -26.61 29.04
C GLN A 70 23.83 -27.80 29.97
N SER A 71 24.33 -28.99 29.58
CA SER A 71 24.49 -30.05 30.54
C SER A 71 25.70 -29.74 31.41
N THR A 72 25.46 -29.58 32.71
CA THR A 72 26.44 -29.30 33.73
C THR A 72 26.68 -30.55 34.59
N ASP A 73 27.67 -30.52 35.44
CA ASP A 73 27.90 -31.59 36.42
C ASP A 73 26.70 -31.80 37.36
N GLU A 74 25.81 -30.78 37.47
CA GLU A 74 24.56 -30.83 38.24
C GLU A 74 23.38 -31.44 37.47
N THR A 75 23.50 -31.61 36.16
CA THR A 75 22.42 -32.16 35.31
C THR A 75 21.82 -33.45 35.84
N PRO A 76 22.61 -34.44 36.39
CA PRO A 76 22.06 -35.65 36.98
C PRO A 76 21.18 -35.43 38.19
N PHE A 77 21.33 -34.30 38.88
CA PHE A 77 20.57 -33.98 40.09
C PHE A 77 19.28 -33.18 39.73
N ASP A 78 19.35 -32.36 38.68
CA ASP A 78 18.25 -31.48 38.27
C ASP A 78 17.30 -32.16 37.27
N THR A 79 17.75 -33.21 36.59
CA THR A 79 16.94 -33.91 35.57
C THR A 79 15.91 -34.81 36.21
N ARG A 80 14.65 -34.57 35.92
CA ARG A 80 13.53 -35.44 36.26
C ARG A 80 13.23 -36.35 35.09
N TYR A 81 13.26 -37.66 35.33
CA TYR A 81 13.02 -38.66 34.29
C TYR A 81 12.52 -39.96 34.90
N PHE A 82 11.88 -40.77 34.08
CA PHE A 82 11.58 -42.17 34.39
C PHE A 82 11.90 -43.08 33.22
N THR A 83 12.10 -44.36 33.51
CA THR A 83 12.41 -45.34 32.47
C THR A 83 11.64 -46.61 32.69
N VAL A 84 11.19 -47.24 31.59
CA VAL A 84 10.57 -48.56 31.58
C VAL A 84 11.38 -49.45 30.65
N THR A 85 11.83 -50.59 31.15
CA THR A 85 12.60 -51.52 30.35
C THR A 85 11.72 -52.74 30.04
N TYR A 86 11.69 -53.13 28.78
CA TYR A 86 10.99 -54.29 28.25
C TYR A 86 11.99 -55.38 27.89
N ASP A 87 11.60 -56.64 28.09
CA ASP A 87 12.38 -57.80 27.61
C ASP A 87 12.24 -58.00 26.08
N ALA A 88 12.96 -58.96 25.52
CA ALA A 88 12.88 -59.29 24.10
C ALA A 88 11.50 -59.84 23.67
N ALA A 89 10.65 -60.26 24.61
CA ALA A 89 9.27 -60.66 24.35
C ALA A 89 8.26 -59.50 24.46
N GLY A 90 8.73 -58.27 24.73
CA GLY A 90 7.87 -57.08 24.84
C GLY A 90 7.14 -56.96 26.18
N LYS A 91 7.56 -57.71 27.22
CA LYS A 91 6.98 -57.59 28.57
C LYS A 91 7.76 -56.60 29.43
N PRO A 92 7.09 -55.72 30.19
CA PRO A 92 7.75 -54.78 31.08
C PRO A 92 8.48 -55.53 32.19
N ARG A 93 9.77 -55.23 32.39
CA ARG A 93 10.65 -55.92 33.33
C ARG A 93 11.12 -55.06 34.49
N LYS A 94 11.45 -53.77 34.22
CA LYS A 94 12.02 -52.88 35.23
C LYS A 94 11.44 -51.47 35.07
N PHE A 95 11.05 -50.88 36.17
CA PHE A 95 10.60 -49.52 36.27
C PHE A 95 11.57 -48.73 37.13
N ASN A 96 12.01 -47.58 36.65
CA ASN A 96 12.79 -46.62 37.42
C ASN A 96 12.00 -45.31 37.49
N LEU A 97 11.25 -45.13 38.60
CA LEU A 97 10.36 -43.99 38.83
C LEU A 97 10.89 -43.05 39.94
N VAL A 98 12.14 -43.25 40.38
CA VAL A 98 12.70 -42.58 41.56
C VAL A 98 12.91 -41.07 41.33
N LYS A 99 13.04 -40.66 40.09
CA LYS A 99 13.34 -39.27 39.72
C LYS A 99 12.18 -38.51 39.07
N THR A 100 10.95 -38.94 39.34
CA THR A 100 9.75 -38.26 38.87
C THR A 100 8.76 -38.07 40.02
N GLU A 101 8.03 -36.97 40.01
CA GLU A 101 6.94 -36.69 40.96
C GLU A 101 5.56 -36.86 40.31
N LEU A 102 5.50 -36.87 38.97
CA LEU A 102 4.24 -36.89 38.21
C LEU A 102 3.77 -38.28 37.83
N VAL A 103 4.67 -39.27 37.79
CA VAL A 103 4.36 -40.67 37.52
C VAL A 103 4.70 -41.45 38.79
N SER A 104 3.69 -41.79 39.56
CA SER A 104 3.85 -42.40 40.88
C SER A 104 3.70 -43.94 40.86
N THR A 105 3.04 -44.46 39.82
CA THR A 105 2.71 -45.87 39.70
C THR A 105 3.25 -46.49 38.39
N PRO A 106 3.56 -47.79 38.39
CA PRO A 106 3.92 -48.51 37.18
C PRO A 106 2.83 -48.44 36.08
N GLU A 107 1.58 -48.40 36.46
CA GLU A 107 0.43 -48.35 35.57
C GLU A 107 0.42 -47.05 34.80
N GLU A 108 0.62 -45.91 35.47
CA GLU A 108 0.73 -44.59 34.82
C GLU A 108 1.93 -44.55 33.86
N ALA A 109 3.07 -45.17 34.24
CA ALA A 109 4.25 -45.20 33.36
C ALA A 109 3.98 -46.01 32.08
N LEU A 110 3.16 -47.07 32.17
CA LEU A 110 2.77 -47.90 31.02
C LEU A 110 1.85 -47.14 30.07
N GLU A 111 0.91 -46.32 30.57
CA GLU A 111 0.06 -45.48 29.71
C GLU A 111 0.91 -44.55 28.82
N TYR A 112 1.92 -43.90 29.40
CA TYR A 112 2.86 -43.07 28.60
C TYR A 112 3.67 -43.91 27.61
N CYS A 113 4.06 -45.16 27.97
CA CYS A 113 4.76 -46.04 27.06
C CYS A 113 3.87 -46.48 25.90
N ASP A 114 2.61 -46.82 26.15
CA ASP A 114 1.64 -47.21 25.12
C ASP A 114 1.38 -46.05 24.14
N GLU A 115 1.29 -44.81 24.63
CA GLU A 115 1.18 -43.61 23.79
C GLU A 115 2.45 -43.43 22.93
N ALA A 116 3.65 -43.59 23.54
CA ALA A 116 4.92 -43.49 22.80
C ALA A 116 5.06 -44.55 21.71
N PHE A 117 4.61 -45.81 21.98
CA PHE A 117 4.63 -46.87 20.98
C PHE A 117 3.59 -46.68 19.87
N SER A 118 2.53 -45.88 20.09
CA SER A 118 1.56 -45.54 19.07
C SER A 118 2.07 -44.52 18.08
N GLU A 119 3.08 -43.75 18.46
CA GLU A 119 3.73 -42.74 17.60
C GLU A 119 4.63 -43.44 16.54
N LYS A 120 4.84 -42.77 15.42
CA LYS A 120 5.65 -43.29 14.30
C LYS A 120 7.16 -43.19 14.52
N GLU A 121 7.58 -42.34 15.44
CA GLU A 121 8.98 -42.00 15.65
C GLU A 121 9.46 -42.54 16.99
N ASP A 122 10.71 -43.03 17.05
CA ASP A 122 11.32 -43.52 18.28
C ASP A 122 11.69 -42.38 19.27
N SER A 123 11.50 -41.14 18.91
CA SER A 123 11.68 -39.98 19.80
C SER A 123 10.65 -38.91 19.52
N GLY A 124 10.16 -38.26 20.55
CA GLY A 124 9.12 -37.26 20.40
C GLY A 124 8.77 -36.54 21.70
N ALA A 125 7.58 -35.94 21.73
CA ALA A 125 7.02 -35.31 22.92
C ALA A 125 5.60 -35.79 23.15
N ILE A 126 5.28 -36.13 24.40
CA ILE A 126 3.95 -36.45 24.88
C ILE A 126 3.64 -35.53 26.04
N GLY A 127 2.72 -34.59 25.83
CA GLY A 127 2.48 -33.52 26.78
C GLY A 127 3.75 -32.69 27.05
N ASP A 128 4.14 -32.61 28.32
CA ASP A 128 5.35 -31.93 28.76
C ASP A 128 6.57 -32.87 28.87
N TYR A 129 6.41 -34.12 28.49
CA TYR A 129 7.49 -35.11 28.46
C TYR A 129 8.12 -35.23 27.10
N ARG A 130 9.45 -35.33 27.09
CA ARG A 130 10.21 -35.78 25.93
C ARG A 130 10.51 -37.25 26.09
N TYR A 131 10.28 -38.10 25.06
CA TYR A 131 10.52 -39.52 25.12
C TYR A 131 11.56 -40.00 24.10
N LEU A 132 12.19 -41.12 24.42
CA LEU A 132 13.09 -41.88 23.55
C LEU A 132 12.83 -43.36 23.70
N ILE A 133 12.56 -44.06 22.61
CA ILE A 133 12.49 -45.53 22.55
C ILE A 133 13.85 -46.03 22.07
N TYR A 134 14.59 -46.65 22.97
CA TYR A 134 15.93 -47.16 22.68
C TYR A 134 15.89 -48.69 22.54
N ARG A 135 16.16 -49.19 21.31
CA ARG A 135 16.09 -50.59 20.92
C ARG A 135 17.45 -51.27 20.80
N ASP A 136 18.52 -50.51 20.79
CA ASP A 136 19.90 -51.02 20.59
C ASP A 136 20.53 -51.46 21.92
N ARG A 137 19.88 -52.42 22.58
CA ARG A 137 20.35 -53.01 23.82
C ARG A 137 21.00 -54.36 23.60
N ALA A 138 22.07 -54.66 24.34
CA ALA A 138 22.81 -55.92 24.24
C ALA A 138 21.98 -57.16 24.63
N ASP A 139 20.89 -56.96 25.42
CA ASP A 139 19.98 -58.03 25.85
C ASP A 139 18.77 -58.21 24.89
N GLY A 140 18.73 -57.50 23.78
CA GLY A 140 17.65 -57.55 22.79
C GLY A 140 16.32 -56.91 23.28
N GLY A 141 16.31 -56.32 24.46
CA GLY A 141 15.14 -55.64 25.01
C GLY A 141 15.01 -54.18 24.51
N THR A 142 13.89 -53.57 24.85
CA THR A 142 13.61 -52.16 24.55
C THR A 142 13.56 -51.35 25.83
N MET A 143 14.13 -50.14 25.83
CA MET A 143 13.99 -49.20 26.93
C MET A 143 13.27 -47.95 26.43
N VAL A 144 12.21 -47.58 27.14
CA VAL A 144 11.51 -46.31 26.92
C VAL A 144 11.88 -45.35 28.05
N LEU A 145 12.36 -44.19 27.66
CA LEU A 145 12.82 -43.16 28.58
C LEU A 145 11.97 -41.94 28.40
N PHE A 146 11.58 -41.32 29.49
CA PHE A 146 10.85 -40.03 29.50
C PHE A 146 11.59 -39.04 30.35
N MET A 147 11.74 -37.84 29.83
CA MET A 147 12.30 -36.67 30.54
C MET A 147 11.23 -35.61 30.73
N ASP A 148 11.04 -35.17 31.97
CA ASP A 148 10.15 -34.07 32.31
C ASP A 148 10.74 -32.73 31.85
N CYS A 149 10.06 -32.06 30.94
CA CYS A 149 10.40 -30.75 30.40
C CYS A 149 9.48 -29.65 30.92
N HIS A 150 8.56 -29.94 31.85
CA HIS A 150 7.55 -29.00 32.35
C HIS A 150 8.18 -27.68 32.81
N ARG A 151 9.24 -27.74 33.64
CA ARG A 151 9.92 -26.55 34.17
C ARG A 151 10.52 -25.66 33.06
N GLN A 152 11.11 -26.29 32.03
CA GLN A 152 11.70 -25.58 30.88
C GLN A 152 10.61 -24.93 30.01
N ILE A 153 9.50 -25.65 29.80
CA ILE A 153 8.34 -25.15 29.03
C ILE A 153 7.66 -24.00 29.79
N ASP A 154 7.46 -24.14 31.09
CA ASP A 154 6.89 -23.12 31.93
C ASP A 154 7.79 -21.85 32.00
N ALA A 155 9.09 -22.01 32.11
CA ALA A 155 10.02 -20.91 32.04
C ALA A 155 9.93 -20.18 30.69
N LEU A 156 9.85 -20.91 29.58
CA LEU A 156 9.68 -20.34 28.25
C LEU A 156 8.35 -19.62 28.13
N THR A 157 7.25 -20.19 28.58
CA THR A 157 5.91 -19.57 28.50
C THR A 157 5.81 -18.31 29.36
N SER A 158 6.42 -18.35 30.56
CA SER A 158 6.51 -17.18 31.45
C SER A 158 7.35 -16.07 30.84
N PHE A 159 8.48 -16.42 30.23
CA PHE A 159 9.32 -15.48 29.48
C PHE A 159 8.56 -14.86 28.31
N MET A 160 7.85 -15.67 27.52
CA MET A 160 7.04 -15.20 26.39
C MET A 160 5.92 -14.26 26.86
N ARG A 161 5.23 -14.59 27.94
CA ARG A 161 4.19 -13.73 28.55
C ARG A 161 4.74 -12.38 29.00
N SER A 162 5.84 -12.39 29.72
CA SER A 162 6.52 -11.15 30.15
C SER A 162 6.98 -10.32 28.96
N SER A 163 7.61 -10.94 27.97
CA SER A 163 8.05 -10.28 26.73
C SER A 163 6.89 -9.65 25.98
N MET A 164 5.74 -10.33 25.91
CA MET A 164 4.54 -9.81 25.26
C MET A 164 4.00 -8.55 25.97
N ILE A 165 3.99 -8.53 27.31
CA ILE A 165 3.59 -7.35 28.10
C ILE A 165 4.54 -6.18 27.81
N PHE A 166 5.86 -6.41 27.83
CA PHE A 166 6.84 -5.36 27.51
C PHE A 166 6.71 -4.86 26.07
N CYS A 167 6.53 -5.74 25.10
CA CYS A 167 6.30 -5.35 23.71
C CYS A 167 5.03 -4.50 23.56
N LEU A 168 3.94 -4.89 24.22
CA LEU A 168 2.67 -4.16 24.16
C LEU A 168 2.82 -2.77 24.76
N SER A 169 3.50 -2.65 25.91
CA SER A 169 3.77 -1.35 26.53
C SER A 169 4.68 -0.47 25.66
N ALA A 170 5.71 -1.05 25.04
CA ALA A 170 6.58 -0.34 24.11
C ALA A 170 5.84 0.17 22.86
N VAL A 171 4.98 -0.67 22.27
CA VAL A 171 4.13 -0.29 21.14
C VAL A 171 3.20 0.86 21.53
N GLY A 172 2.60 0.82 22.72
CA GLY A 172 1.79 1.91 23.28
C GLY A 172 2.57 3.21 23.43
N ALA A 173 3.76 3.15 24.02
CA ALA A 173 4.63 4.31 24.17
C ALA A 173 5.05 4.92 22.83
N ILE A 174 5.45 4.08 21.86
CA ILE A 174 5.80 4.54 20.50
C ILE A 174 4.58 5.18 19.84
N CYS A 175 3.38 4.62 19.98
CA CYS A 175 2.15 5.19 19.43
C CYS A 175 1.91 6.61 19.98
N VAL A 176 2.04 6.82 21.28
CA VAL A 176 1.92 8.14 21.92
C VAL A 176 2.97 9.11 21.38
N LEU A 177 4.23 8.69 21.28
CA LEU A 177 5.30 9.51 20.72
C LEU A 177 5.01 9.87 19.25
N LEU A 178 4.59 8.94 18.42
CA LEU A 178 4.22 9.20 17.03
C LEU A 178 3.06 10.20 16.94
N ILE A 179 2.05 10.11 17.80
CA ILE A 179 0.94 11.07 17.83
C ILE A 179 1.43 12.47 18.20
N LEU A 180 2.29 12.60 19.19
CA LEU A 180 2.83 13.88 19.65
C LEU A 180 3.76 14.52 18.60
N PHE A 181 4.70 13.75 18.07
CA PHE A 181 5.70 14.27 17.14
C PHE A 181 5.21 14.40 15.70
N SER A 182 4.23 13.59 15.27
CA SER A 182 3.70 13.64 13.88
C SER A 182 3.10 15.01 13.54
N LYS A 183 2.50 15.71 14.51
CA LYS A 183 1.99 17.06 14.29
C LYS A 183 3.16 18.01 13.98
N ARG A 184 4.21 17.97 14.78
CA ARG A 184 5.37 18.87 14.67
C ARG A 184 6.20 18.61 13.40
N ALA A 185 6.24 17.35 12.91
CA ALA A 185 6.96 16.98 11.71
C ALA A 185 6.21 17.32 10.41
N ILE A 186 4.87 17.21 10.41
CA ILE A 186 4.05 17.39 9.21
C ILE A 186 3.57 18.85 9.06
N GLU A 187 3.37 19.57 10.15
CA GLU A 187 2.89 20.96 10.14
C GLU A 187 3.77 21.92 9.32
N PRO A 188 5.12 21.89 9.37
CA PRO A 188 5.96 22.76 8.53
C PRO A 188 5.77 22.51 7.04
N ILE A 189 5.63 21.22 6.64
CA ILE A 189 5.42 20.85 5.23
C ILE A 189 4.06 21.36 4.76
N ALA A 190 3.04 21.19 5.59
CA ALA A 190 1.69 21.67 5.32
C ALA A 190 1.65 23.20 5.16
N ASN A 191 2.27 23.93 6.10
CA ASN A 191 2.33 25.37 6.08
C ASN A 191 3.16 25.91 4.88
N SER A 192 4.23 25.21 4.50
CA SER A 192 5.00 25.56 3.31
C SER A 192 4.18 25.40 2.03
N TYR A 193 3.42 24.32 1.92
CA TYR A 193 2.53 24.06 0.80
C TYR A 193 1.41 25.11 0.72
N GLU A 194 0.82 25.47 1.86
CA GLU A 194 -0.22 26.51 1.93
C GLU A 194 0.32 27.89 1.56
N LYS A 195 1.50 28.26 2.06
CA LYS A 195 2.19 29.51 1.69
C LYS A 195 2.51 29.58 0.20
N GLN A 196 3.02 28.49 -0.39
CA GLN A 196 3.30 28.42 -1.82
C GLN A 196 2.03 28.62 -2.64
N ARG A 197 0.92 28.10 -2.17
CA ARG A 197 -0.40 28.21 -2.79
C ARG A 197 -0.94 29.64 -2.75
N HIS A 198 -0.92 30.28 -1.58
CA HIS A 198 -1.30 31.70 -1.43
C HIS A 198 -0.42 32.57 -2.31
N PHE A 199 0.89 32.35 -2.34
CA PHE A 199 1.80 33.08 -3.21
C PHE A 199 1.40 32.97 -4.69
N ILE A 200 1.05 31.80 -5.20
CA ILE A 200 0.60 31.59 -6.58
C ILE A 200 -0.70 32.33 -6.85
N SER A 201 -1.65 32.28 -5.92
CA SER A 201 -2.94 32.99 -6.03
C SER A 201 -2.74 34.51 -6.10
N ASP A 202 -1.97 35.04 -5.15
CA ASP A 202 -1.70 36.46 -5.04
C ASP A 202 -0.92 36.99 -6.25
N ALA A 203 0.15 36.29 -6.66
CA ALA A 203 0.91 36.62 -7.85
C ALA A 203 0.03 36.61 -9.11
N SER A 204 -0.92 35.68 -9.20
CA SER A 204 -1.86 35.59 -10.31
C SER A 204 -2.80 36.82 -10.36
N HIS A 205 -3.29 37.25 -9.20
CA HIS A 205 -4.11 38.47 -9.13
C HIS A 205 -3.32 39.73 -9.46
N GLU A 206 -2.08 39.86 -8.97
CA GLU A 206 -1.20 40.98 -9.23
C GLU A 206 -0.71 41.05 -10.69
N LEU A 207 -0.64 39.92 -11.40
CA LEU A 207 -0.30 39.87 -12.83
C LEU A 207 -1.49 40.22 -13.75
N LYS A 208 -2.72 40.01 -13.33
CA LYS A 208 -3.91 40.25 -14.14
C LYS A 208 -4.08 41.74 -14.48
N THR A 209 -3.83 42.61 -13.53
CA THR A 209 -3.98 44.06 -13.68
C THR A 209 -3.00 44.68 -14.72
N PRO A 210 -1.67 44.44 -14.63
CA PRO A 210 -0.74 44.97 -15.64
C PRO A 210 -0.99 44.38 -17.04
N LEU A 211 -1.41 43.11 -17.14
CA LEU A 211 -1.77 42.50 -18.42
C LEU A 211 -2.99 43.21 -19.06
N ALA A 212 -4.00 43.52 -18.25
CA ALA A 212 -5.16 44.28 -18.75
C ALA A 212 -4.77 45.68 -19.23
N ILE A 213 -3.84 46.36 -18.53
CA ILE A 213 -3.34 47.69 -18.94
C ILE A 213 -2.54 47.59 -20.26
N ILE A 214 -1.68 46.55 -20.40
CA ILE A 214 -0.92 46.35 -21.64
C ILE A 214 -1.88 46.04 -22.80
N SER A 215 -2.91 45.20 -22.59
CA SER A 215 -3.94 44.93 -23.60
C SER A 215 -4.66 46.17 -24.05
N ALA A 216 -5.13 47.03 -23.12
CA ALA A 216 -5.83 48.23 -23.41
C ALA A 216 -4.95 49.26 -24.17
N ASN A 217 -3.68 49.40 -23.78
CA ASN A 217 -2.76 50.28 -24.51
C ASN A 217 -2.44 49.75 -25.91
N ASN A 218 -2.36 48.43 -26.08
CA ASN A 218 -2.16 47.83 -27.41
C ASN A 218 -3.36 48.06 -28.31
N GLU A 219 -4.59 47.93 -27.78
CA GLU A 219 -5.83 48.24 -28.50
C GLU A 219 -5.87 49.76 -28.97
N ILE A 220 -5.41 50.67 -28.10
CA ILE A 220 -5.29 52.10 -28.46
C ILE A 220 -4.26 52.29 -29.60
N LEU A 221 -3.11 51.62 -29.54
CA LEU A 221 -2.09 51.68 -30.59
C LEU A 221 -2.64 51.13 -31.92
N GLU A 222 -3.43 50.07 -31.89
CA GLU A 222 -4.10 49.53 -33.09
C GLU A 222 -5.13 50.47 -33.66
N MET A 223 -5.87 51.19 -32.79
CA MET A 223 -6.83 52.22 -33.24
C MET A 223 -6.13 53.44 -33.88
N ASP A 224 -5.00 53.92 -33.31
CA ASP A 224 -4.30 55.09 -33.75
C ASP A 224 -3.42 54.85 -34.98
N TYR A 225 -2.77 53.70 -35.10
CA TYR A 225 -1.76 53.42 -36.13
C TYR A 225 -2.13 52.23 -37.04
N GLY A 226 -3.30 51.58 -36.81
CA GLY A 226 -3.72 50.38 -37.50
C GLY A 226 -3.05 49.11 -36.99
N GLU A 227 -3.65 47.95 -37.31
CA GLU A 227 -3.09 46.63 -37.02
C GLU A 227 -1.74 46.47 -37.73
N ASN A 228 -0.72 46.03 -36.99
CA ASN A 228 0.60 45.74 -37.54
C ASN A 228 1.20 44.49 -36.81
N GLU A 229 2.24 43.91 -37.38
CA GLU A 229 2.89 42.68 -36.83
C GLU A 229 3.33 42.86 -35.39
N CYS A 230 3.71 44.04 -34.93
CA CYS A 230 4.16 44.31 -33.57
C CYS A 230 2.99 44.32 -32.58
N THR A 231 1.89 45.02 -32.91
CA THR A 231 0.68 45.05 -32.05
C THR A 231 0.06 43.68 -31.95
N ASP A 232 0.00 42.95 -33.05
CA ASP A 232 -0.50 41.57 -33.11
C ASP A 232 0.35 40.60 -32.24
N ALA A 233 1.68 40.75 -32.30
CA ALA A 233 2.60 39.97 -31.46
C ALA A 233 2.43 40.30 -29.97
N ILE A 234 2.27 41.58 -29.60
CA ILE A 234 2.01 41.99 -28.22
C ILE A 234 0.70 41.39 -27.73
N GLN A 235 -0.38 41.50 -28.51
CA GLN A 235 -1.69 40.98 -28.14
C GLN A 235 -1.67 39.47 -27.90
N LYS A 236 -1.02 38.74 -28.79
CA LYS A 236 -0.81 37.30 -28.62
C LYS A 236 -0.11 36.95 -27.30
N GLN A 237 0.98 37.71 -26.96
CA GLN A 237 1.69 37.48 -25.70
C GLN A 237 0.85 37.83 -24.46
N VAL A 238 0.08 38.94 -24.51
CA VAL A 238 -0.83 39.31 -23.42
C VAL A 238 -1.89 38.25 -23.18
N VAL A 239 -2.56 37.75 -24.22
CA VAL A 239 -3.55 36.69 -24.14
C VAL A 239 -2.92 35.40 -23.57
N ARG A 240 -1.72 35.05 -24.02
CA ARG A 240 -0.97 33.91 -23.51
C ARG A 240 -0.69 34.03 -22.02
N MET A 241 -0.18 35.18 -21.56
CA MET A 241 0.12 35.40 -20.13
C MET A 241 -1.15 35.43 -19.28
N ALA A 242 -2.26 35.99 -19.77
CA ALA A 242 -3.55 35.96 -19.10
C ALA A 242 -4.07 34.53 -18.91
N ASN A 243 -3.96 33.69 -19.95
CA ASN A 243 -4.33 32.28 -19.87
C ASN A 243 -3.44 31.49 -18.90
N MET A 244 -2.12 31.74 -18.90
CA MET A 244 -1.21 31.12 -17.93
C MET A 244 -1.59 31.49 -16.49
N THR A 245 -1.84 32.75 -16.23
CA THR A 245 -2.25 33.30 -14.93
C THR A 245 -3.58 32.69 -14.47
N LYS A 246 -4.56 32.58 -15.36
CA LYS A 246 -5.85 31.93 -15.10
C LYS A 246 -5.67 30.45 -14.73
N ASN A 247 -4.82 29.73 -15.45
CA ASN A 247 -4.55 28.32 -15.21
C ASN A 247 -3.82 28.09 -13.87
N LEU A 248 -2.86 28.96 -13.51
CA LEU A 248 -2.18 28.93 -12.21
C LEU A 248 -3.14 29.19 -11.05
N THR A 249 -4.03 30.19 -11.20
CA THR A 249 -5.09 30.49 -10.22
C THR A 249 -6.03 29.28 -10.04
N THR A 250 -6.40 28.63 -11.15
CA THR A 250 -7.24 27.44 -11.09
C THR A 250 -6.56 26.30 -10.32
N LEU A 251 -5.28 26.02 -10.59
CA LEU A 251 -4.52 25.02 -9.85
C LEU A 251 -4.48 25.32 -8.35
N ALA A 252 -4.26 26.58 -7.96
CA ALA A 252 -4.26 26.97 -6.56
C ALA A 252 -5.64 26.81 -5.90
N LYS A 253 -6.73 27.07 -6.61
CA LYS A 253 -8.12 26.98 -6.12
C LYS A 253 -8.67 25.53 -6.08
N ILE A 254 -8.24 24.65 -6.97
CA ILE A 254 -8.69 23.25 -6.98
C ILE A 254 -8.41 22.58 -5.63
N ASP A 255 -7.27 22.83 -5.04
CA ASP A 255 -6.91 22.31 -3.72
C ASP A 255 -7.76 22.88 -2.57
N GLU A 256 -8.26 24.13 -2.68
CA GLU A 256 -9.20 24.70 -1.71
C GLU A 256 -10.58 24.04 -1.75
N ARG A 257 -11.04 23.75 -2.96
CA ARG A 257 -12.31 23.09 -3.22
C ARG A 257 -12.30 21.59 -2.91
N ALA A 258 -11.31 21.08 -2.17
CA ALA A 258 -11.31 19.68 -1.68
C ALA A 258 -12.56 19.35 -0.82
N ALA A 259 -13.25 20.36 -0.28
CA ALA A 259 -14.63 20.29 0.20
C ALA A 259 -15.55 20.88 -0.88
N LEU A 260 -15.82 20.11 -1.94
CA LEU A 260 -16.72 20.52 -3.01
C LEU A 260 -18.11 20.80 -2.45
N GLU A 261 -18.46 22.07 -2.33
CA GLU A 261 -19.73 22.52 -1.72
C GLU A 261 -20.94 22.31 -2.65
N GLU A 262 -20.72 22.18 -3.97
CA GLU A 262 -21.75 22.07 -4.99
C GLU A 262 -21.73 20.78 -5.81
N ARG A 263 -21.51 19.65 -5.16
CA ARG A 263 -21.58 18.36 -5.86
C ARG A 263 -23.01 17.99 -6.21
N ARG A 264 -23.22 17.66 -7.49
CA ARG A 264 -24.50 17.14 -7.99
C ARG A 264 -24.29 15.97 -8.94
N ASN A 265 -25.38 15.28 -9.26
CA ASN A 265 -25.36 14.26 -10.31
C ASN A 265 -25.36 14.96 -11.68
N ILE A 266 -24.35 14.70 -12.48
CA ILE A 266 -24.09 15.33 -13.76
C ILE A 266 -24.07 14.25 -14.84
N ASP A 267 -24.83 14.45 -15.91
CA ASP A 267 -24.68 13.62 -17.11
C ASP A 267 -23.47 14.11 -17.91
N VAL A 268 -22.36 13.37 -17.78
CA VAL A 268 -21.10 13.74 -18.40
C VAL A 268 -21.18 13.69 -19.94
N GLY A 269 -22.06 12.84 -20.49
CA GLY A 269 -22.29 12.78 -21.93
C GLY A 269 -22.91 14.07 -22.44
N ALA A 270 -23.97 14.55 -21.82
CA ALA A 270 -24.62 15.82 -22.15
C ALA A 270 -23.64 17.01 -21.95
N LEU A 271 -22.87 16.99 -20.85
CA LEU A 271 -21.86 18.01 -20.57
C LEU A 271 -20.78 18.10 -21.67
N ILE A 272 -20.26 16.95 -22.11
CA ILE A 272 -19.25 16.90 -23.17
C ILE A 272 -19.83 17.45 -24.49
N SER A 273 -21.05 17.06 -24.86
CA SER A 273 -21.70 17.56 -26.07
C SER A 273 -21.90 19.08 -26.04
N ASP A 274 -22.34 19.60 -24.90
CA ASP A 274 -22.54 21.03 -24.70
C ASP A 274 -21.20 21.82 -24.73
N VAL A 275 -20.13 21.31 -24.12
CA VAL A 275 -18.81 21.93 -24.17
C VAL A 275 -18.17 21.83 -25.55
N ALA A 276 -18.46 20.76 -26.32
CA ALA A 276 -17.90 20.56 -27.64
C ALA A 276 -18.55 21.46 -28.73
N GLU A 277 -19.76 21.98 -28.50
CA GLU A 277 -20.52 22.76 -29.49
C GLU A 277 -19.74 23.94 -30.06
N PRO A 278 -19.12 24.83 -29.28
CA PRO A 278 -18.31 25.93 -29.80
C PRO A 278 -17.09 25.48 -30.61
N TYR A 279 -16.55 24.31 -30.31
CA TYR A 279 -15.34 23.79 -30.96
C TYR A 279 -15.58 23.27 -32.37
N TYR A 280 -16.83 22.93 -32.78
CA TYR A 280 -17.13 22.55 -34.16
C TYR A 280 -16.86 23.68 -35.15
N ALA A 281 -17.15 24.93 -34.77
CA ALA A 281 -16.85 26.07 -35.63
C ALA A 281 -15.33 26.29 -35.76
N LEU A 282 -14.61 26.21 -34.63
CA LEU A 282 -13.15 26.36 -34.62
C LEU A 282 -12.46 25.23 -35.39
N ALA A 283 -12.90 23.99 -35.23
CA ALA A 283 -12.35 22.86 -35.93
C ALA A 283 -12.49 22.94 -37.45
N ARG A 284 -13.66 23.43 -37.96
CA ARG A 284 -13.88 23.65 -39.38
C ARG A 284 -12.90 24.68 -39.99
N THR A 285 -12.48 25.69 -39.24
CA THR A 285 -11.48 26.64 -39.71
C THR A 285 -10.07 26.06 -39.76
N ALA A 286 -9.84 24.97 -39.08
CA ALA A 286 -8.57 24.24 -39.02
C ALA A 286 -8.57 22.94 -39.86
N ASP A 287 -9.59 22.72 -40.71
CA ASP A 287 -9.81 21.48 -41.49
C ASP A 287 -9.79 20.20 -40.63
N LEU A 288 -10.34 20.29 -39.41
CA LEU A 288 -10.34 19.24 -38.41
C LEU A 288 -11.77 18.74 -38.15
N ASP A 289 -11.98 17.44 -38.11
CA ASP A 289 -13.27 16.83 -37.81
C ASP A 289 -13.40 16.45 -36.33
N ILE A 290 -14.51 16.82 -35.68
CA ILE A 290 -14.79 16.46 -34.30
C ILE A 290 -15.95 15.46 -34.26
N GLU A 291 -15.67 14.25 -33.79
CA GLU A 291 -16.65 13.17 -33.60
C GLU A 291 -16.90 12.95 -32.10
N VAL A 292 -18.13 13.14 -31.62
CA VAL A 292 -18.55 12.83 -30.27
C VAL A 292 -19.44 11.61 -30.26
N ASN A 293 -18.90 10.47 -29.81
CA ASN A 293 -19.60 9.19 -29.73
C ASN A 293 -19.82 8.77 -28.29
N ILE A 294 -20.92 9.19 -27.70
CA ILE A 294 -21.26 8.96 -26.29
C ILE A 294 -22.67 8.33 -26.20
N PRO A 295 -22.79 7.02 -26.43
CA PRO A 295 -24.08 6.33 -26.40
C PRO A 295 -24.59 6.18 -24.96
N GLY A 296 -25.72 6.83 -24.63
CA GLY A 296 -26.43 6.69 -23.35
C GLY A 296 -26.03 7.72 -22.28
N LYS A 297 -26.58 7.52 -21.08
CA LYS A 297 -26.34 8.44 -19.94
C LYS A 297 -25.18 7.99 -19.08
N TYR A 298 -24.31 8.93 -18.70
CA TYR A 298 -23.11 8.71 -17.87
C TYR A 298 -23.15 9.64 -16.66
N ILE A 299 -23.81 9.20 -15.58
CA ILE A 299 -23.97 10.03 -14.38
C ILE A 299 -22.75 9.93 -13.49
N LEU A 300 -22.15 11.09 -13.22
CA LEU A 300 -21.05 11.29 -12.30
C LEU A 300 -21.45 12.27 -11.20
N TYR A 301 -21.12 11.98 -9.96
CA TYR A 301 -21.35 12.90 -8.84
C TYR A 301 -20.13 13.82 -8.66
N GLY A 302 -20.27 15.09 -8.99
CA GLY A 302 -19.14 16.01 -9.06
C GLY A 302 -19.53 17.49 -9.15
N ASP A 303 -18.52 18.32 -9.32
CA ASP A 303 -18.63 19.75 -9.58
C ASP A 303 -18.69 19.98 -11.11
N GLU A 304 -19.82 20.51 -11.59
CA GLU A 304 -20.02 20.71 -13.03
C GLU A 304 -19.06 21.73 -13.63
N GLY A 305 -18.74 22.81 -12.92
CA GLY A 305 -17.82 23.83 -13.41
C GLY A 305 -16.41 23.29 -13.64
N LEU A 306 -15.93 22.47 -12.70
CA LEU A 306 -14.62 21.80 -12.85
C LEU A 306 -14.64 20.73 -13.95
N LEU A 307 -15.72 19.95 -14.08
CA LEU A 307 -15.83 18.97 -15.17
C LEU A 307 -15.90 19.65 -16.54
N ARG A 308 -16.65 20.75 -16.67
CA ARG A 308 -16.65 21.58 -17.89
C ARG A 308 -15.26 22.08 -18.23
N GLN A 309 -14.52 22.58 -17.24
CA GLN A 309 -13.15 23.05 -17.43
C GLN A 309 -12.21 21.91 -17.86
N MET A 310 -12.34 20.74 -17.28
CA MET A 310 -11.57 19.55 -17.67
C MET A 310 -11.78 19.19 -19.15
N VAL A 311 -13.05 19.14 -19.57
CA VAL A 311 -13.43 18.84 -20.96
C VAL A 311 -12.93 19.93 -21.91
N SER A 312 -13.08 21.20 -21.55
CA SER A 312 -12.58 22.33 -22.35
C SER A 312 -11.07 22.26 -22.57
N LEU A 313 -10.29 21.99 -21.50
CA LEU A 313 -8.83 21.86 -21.60
C LEU A 313 -8.39 20.68 -22.48
N LEU A 314 -9.15 19.58 -22.47
CA LEU A 314 -8.89 18.44 -23.35
C LEU A 314 -9.22 18.75 -24.80
N LEU A 315 -10.35 19.42 -25.07
CA LEU A 315 -10.73 19.87 -26.40
C LEU A 315 -9.76 20.93 -26.95
N ASP A 316 -9.38 21.91 -26.13
CA ASP A 316 -8.36 22.90 -26.52
C ASP A 316 -7.06 22.21 -26.94
N ASN A 317 -6.64 21.21 -26.16
CA ASN A 317 -5.43 20.46 -26.46
C ASN A 317 -5.60 19.64 -27.76
N ALA A 318 -6.72 18.95 -27.92
CA ALA A 318 -6.99 18.10 -29.06
C ALA A 318 -7.12 18.88 -30.34
N VAL A 319 -7.82 20.04 -30.36
CA VAL A 319 -7.93 20.91 -31.53
C VAL A 319 -6.60 21.58 -31.88
N LYS A 320 -5.83 21.95 -30.87
CA LYS A 320 -4.55 22.62 -31.06
C LYS A 320 -3.45 21.73 -31.65
N TYR A 321 -3.43 20.45 -31.29
CA TYR A 321 -2.42 19.49 -31.71
C TYR A 321 -2.93 18.48 -32.74
N GLY A 322 -4.25 18.42 -32.93
CA GLY A 322 -4.89 17.56 -33.94
C GLY A 322 -4.60 18.07 -35.35
N LYS A 323 -4.58 17.16 -36.32
CA LYS A 323 -4.35 17.46 -37.75
C LYS A 323 -5.57 17.22 -38.59
N SER A 324 -6.28 16.14 -38.39
CA SER A 324 -7.42 15.77 -39.23
C SER A 324 -8.66 15.41 -38.41
N TYR A 325 -8.53 14.88 -37.21
CA TYR A 325 -9.69 14.53 -36.40
C TYR A 325 -9.46 14.61 -34.90
N VAL A 326 -10.56 14.80 -34.17
CA VAL A 326 -10.70 14.61 -32.72
C VAL A 326 -11.87 13.69 -32.46
N ARG A 327 -11.65 12.59 -31.79
CA ARG A 327 -12.69 11.63 -31.42
C ARG A 327 -12.85 11.56 -29.90
N ILE A 328 -14.09 11.75 -29.42
CA ILE A 328 -14.43 11.67 -28.02
C ILE A 328 -15.39 10.51 -27.84
N SER A 329 -15.06 9.59 -26.96
CA SER A 329 -15.92 8.45 -26.68
C SER A 329 -16.09 8.22 -25.19
N ALA A 330 -17.23 7.65 -24.81
CA ALA A 330 -17.48 7.21 -23.45
C ALA A 330 -17.98 5.77 -23.45
N ARG A 331 -17.50 5.00 -22.46
CA ARG A 331 -17.95 3.61 -22.27
C ARG A 331 -18.13 3.29 -20.79
N LYS A 332 -19.07 2.40 -20.51
CA LYS A 332 -19.23 1.80 -19.17
C LYS A 332 -18.56 0.43 -19.17
N THR A 333 -17.63 0.23 -18.26
CA THR A 333 -17.04 -1.09 -18.04
C THR A 333 -17.54 -1.61 -16.68
N VAL A 334 -18.16 -2.80 -16.71
CA VAL A 334 -18.63 -3.48 -15.50
C VAL A 334 -17.72 -4.64 -15.23
N THR A 335 -16.95 -4.58 -14.16
CA THR A 335 -16.19 -5.71 -13.62
C THR A 335 -16.99 -6.35 -12.49
N LYS A 336 -16.65 -7.60 -12.09
CA LYS A 336 -17.35 -8.31 -10.97
C LYS A 336 -17.48 -7.48 -9.69
N LEU A 337 -16.68 -6.44 -9.50
CA LEU A 337 -16.58 -5.65 -8.28
C LEU A 337 -16.83 -4.14 -8.46
N LYS A 338 -16.78 -3.62 -9.70
CA LYS A 338 -16.85 -2.16 -9.94
C LYS A 338 -17.55 -1.83 -11.25
N ARG A 339 -18.30 -0.72 -11.23
CA ARG A 339 -18.78 -0.04 -12.44
C ARG A 339 -17.84 1.15 -12.68
N ILE A 340 -17.25 1.23 -13.86
CA ILE A 340 -16.26 2.24 -14.24
C ILE A 340 -16.79 2.99 -15.45
N ILE A 341 -16.75 4.32 -15.41
CA ILE A 341 -16.91 5.17 -16.60
C ILE A 341 -15.52 5.43 -17.15
N VAL A 342 -15.35 5.21 -18.43
CA VAL A 342 -14.13 5.52 -19.16
C VAL A 342 -14.48 6.55 -20.21
N LEU A 343 -13.82 7.70 -20.15
CA LEU A 343 -13.85 8.74 -21.16
C LEU A 343 -12.54 8.70 -21.93
N GLU A 344 -12.59 8.71 -23.25
CA GLU A 344 -11.42 8.72 -24.11
C GLU A 344 -11.48 9.91 -25.07
N PHE A 345 -10.42 10.71 -25.06
CA PHE A 345 -10.18 11.83 -25.98
C PHE A 345 -9.00 11.43 -26.85
N ARG A 346 -9.21 11.36 -28.15
CA ARG A 346 -8.23 10.90 -29.14
C ARG A 346 -8.12 11.94 -30.24
N ASN A 347 -6.92 12.31 -30.60
CA ASN A 347 -6.63 13.11 -31.79
C ASN A 347 -5.38 12.57 -32.48
N ASP A 348 -5.33 12.70 -33.79
CA ASP A 348 -4.11 12.47 -34.53
C ASP A 348 -3.13 13.64 -34.34
N ALA A 349 -1.83 13.35 -34.34
CA ALA A 349 -0.80 14.36 -34.20
C ALA A 349 0.51 13.93 -34.87
N GLU A 350 1.38 14.89 -35.18
CA GLU A 350 2.70 14.58 -35.74
C GLU A 350 3.65 14.05 -34.66
N ASN A 351 4.42 13.03 -35.03
CA ASN A 351 5.52 12.51 -34.22
C ASN A 351 5.12 12.16 -32.78
N VAL A 352 3.99 11.45 -32.61
CA VAL A 352 3.52 10.99 -31.29
C VAL A 352 4.49 9.93 -30.76
N GLU A 353 5.09 10.19 -29.60
CA GLU A 353 5.88 9.19 -28.88
C GLU A 353 4.99 8.00 -28.54
N GLN A 354 5.48 6.76 -28.78
CA GLN A 354 4.70 5.54 -28.56
C GLN A 354 4.69 5.10 -27.08
N GLY A 355 3.59 4.49 -26.66
CA GLY A 355 3.45 3.93 -25.31
C GLY A 355 2.95 4.92 -24.26
N ASN A 356 3.40 4.76 -23.02
CA ASN A 356 2.95 5.58 -21.91
C ASN A 356 3.49 7.01 -21.99
N LEU A 357 2.58 7.97 -21.93
CA LEU A 357 2.85 9.40 -22.01
C LEU A 357 2.40 10.16 -20.74
N ASP A 358 2.29 9.50 -19.59
CA ASP A 358 1.84 10.14 -18.34
C ASP A 358 2.74 11.31 -17.91
N LYS A 359 3.97 11.41 -18.41
CA LYS A 359 4.86 12.57 -18.22
C LYS A 359 4.26 13.88 -18.72
N TYR A 360 3.28 13.84 -19.65
CA TYR A 360 2.59 15.02 -20.19
C TYR A 360 1.66 15.68 -19.17
N PHE A 361 1.34 15.01 -18.05
CA PHE A 361 0.60 15.61 -16.94
C PHE A 361 1.50 16.40 -15.97
N ALA A 362 2.83 16.29 -16.11
CA ALA A 362 3.73 17.08 -15.28
C ALA A 362 3.58 18.58 -15.61
N ARG A 363 3.56 19.43 -14.57
CA ARG A 363 3.40 20.88 -14.71
C ARG A 363 4.53 21.46 -15.57
N PHE A 364 4.19 22.33 -16.50
CA PHE A 364 5.11 22.99 -17.47
C PHE A 364 5.78 22.03 -18.45
N PHE A 365 5.39 20.77 -18.50
CA PHE A 365 5.93 19.81 -19.46
C PHE A 365 5.39 20.11 -20.87
N ARG A 366 6.30 20.11 -21.85
CA ARG A 366 6.01 20.16 -23.29
C ARG A 366 7.01 19.27 -24.01
N SER A 367 6.55 18.48 -24.96
CA SER A 367 7.45 17.68 -25.80
C SER A 367 8.35 18.57 -26.66
N ASP A 368 9.50 18.07 -27.06
CA ASP A 368 10.43 18.81 -27.91
C ASP A 368 9.79 19.13 -29.27
N GLY A 369 8.98 18.23 -29.82
CA GLY A 369 8.20 18.48 -31.02
C GLY A 369 7.22 19.65 -30.87
N ALA A 370 6.49 19.73 -29.76
CA ALA A 370 5.58 20.84 -29.46
C ALA A 370 6.29 22.16 -29.16
N ARG A 371 7.55 22.13 -28.77
CA ARG A 371 8.39 23.36 -28.67
C ARG A 371 8.88 23.83 -30.03
N ALA A 372 9.30 22.90 -30.88
CA ALA A 372 9.84 23.18 -32.20
C ALA A 372 8.76 23.62 -33.22
N SER A 373 7.52 23.14 -33.07
CA SER A 373 6.40 23.46 -33.99
C SER A 373 5.85 24.88 -33.85
N GLY A 374 6.36 25.71 -32.89
CA GLY A 374 5.86 27.07 -32.65
C GLY A 374 4.42 27.10 -32.07
N ILE A 375 3.79 25.93 -31.84
CA ILE A 375 2.45 25.85 -31.28
C ILE A 375 2.48 26.42 -29.86
N GLU A 376 1.72 27.45 -29.58
CA GLU A 376 1.68 28.07 -28.26
C GLU A 376 1.05 27.19 -27.20
N GLY A 377 1.66 27.09 -26.01
CA GLY A 377 1.11 26.35 -24.89
C GLY A 377 1.88 26.58 -23.59
N SER A 378 1.15 26.60 -22.47
CA SER A 378 1.72 26.78 -21.13
C SER A 378 2.28 25.49 -20.49
N GLY A 379 1.88 24.32 -20.99
CA GLY A 379 2.19 23.02 -20.35
C GLY A 379 1.47 22.80 -19.01
N ILE A 380 0.41 23.56 -18.71
CA ILE A 380 -0.34 23.48 -17.45
C ILE A 380 -1.69 22.78 -17.67
N GLY A 381 -2.27 22.81 -18.87
CA GLY A 381 -3.61 22.33 -19.14
C GLY A 381 -3.84 20.87 -18.71
N LEU A 382 -2.97 19.94 -19.12
CA LEU A 382 -3.10 18.52 -18.76
C LEU A 382 -2.88 18.27 -17.27
N SER A 383 -2.04 19.03 -16.58
CA SER A 383 -1.89 18.92 -15.13
C SER A 383 -3.17 19.35 -14.39
N ILE A 384 -3.90 20.35 -14.89
CA ILE A 384 -5.23 20.72 -14.36
C ILE A 384 -6.24 19.59 -14.59
N VAL A 385 -6.23 18.97 -15.78
CA VAL A 385 -7.08 17.81 -16.09
C VAL A 385 -6.85 16.69 -15.08
N GLN A 386 -5.59 16.39 -14.76
CA GLN A 386 -5.25 15.38 -13.76
C GLN A 386 -5.79 15.73 -12.37
N GLU A 387 -5.56 16.94 -11.90
CA GLU A 387 -6.02 17.41 -10.58
C GLU A 387 -7.56 17.37 -10.48
N ILE A 388 -8.28 17.79 -11.53
CA ILE A 388 -9.75 17.74 -11.56
C ILE A 388 -10.23 16.29 -11.52
N ALA A 389 -9.62 15.39 -12.29
CA ALA A 389 -9.99 13.99 -12.29
C ALA A 389 -9.74 13.34 -10.92
N GLU A 390 -8.59 13.57 -10.29
CA GLU A 390 -8.25 13.07 -8.95
C GLU A 390 -9.20 13.61 -7.87
N LEU A 391 -9.61 14.89 -7.96
CA LEU A 391 -10.60 15.47 -7.06
C LEU A 391 -11.96 14.76 -7.15
N HIS A 392 -12.30 14.28 -8.35
CA HIS A 392 -13.49 13.44 -8.61
C HIS A 392 -13.22 11.94 -8.42
N LYS A 393 -12.10 11.56 -7.77
CA LYS A 393 -11.67 10.17 -7.53
C LYS A 393 -11.48 9.36 -8.82
N GLY A 394 -11.20 10.04 -9.92
CA GLY A 394 -10.82 9.46 -11.19
C GLY A 394 -9.31 9.26 -11.31
N LYS A 395 -8.92 8.64 -12.42
CA LYS A 395 -7.53 8.51 -12.84
C LYS A 395 -7.42 8.93 -14.29
N VAL A 396 -6.31 9.59 -14.63
CA VAL A 396 -5.98 9.98 -16.00
C VAL A 396 -4.74 9.25 -16.45
N SER A 397 -4.69 8.88 -17.70
CA SER A 397 -3.51 8.35 -18.37
C SER A 397 -3.44 8.89 -19.80
N ALA A 398 -2.24 9.04 -20.33
CA ALA A 398 -2.00 9.38 -21.71
C ALA A 398 -1.15 8.32 -22.40
N ARG A 399 -1.42 8.03 -23.66
CA ARG A 399 -0.65 7.09 -24.47
C ARG A 399 -0.60 7.51 -25.92
N GLY A 400 0.47 7.13 -26.60
CA GLY A 400 0.60 7.22 -28.04
C GLY A 400 0.31 5.89 -28.70
N GLU A 401 -0.56 5.90 -29.71
CA GLU A 401 -0.95 4.72 -30.50
C GLU A 401 -0.85 5.06 -31.99
N GLY A 402 0.23 4.66 -32.65
CA GLY A 402 0.47 5.07 -34.05
C GLY A 402 0.64 6.58 -34.13
N ASN A 403 -0.23 7.26 -34.89
CA ASN A 403 -0.25 8.72 -34.98
C ASN A 403 -1.20 9.38 -33.97
N ASP A 404 -1.83 8.60 -33.09
CA ASP A 404 -2.84 9.10 -32.16
C ASP A 404 -2.25 9.42 -30.79
N PHE A 405 -2.59 10.59 -30.27
CA PHE A 405 -2.48 10.93 -28.88
C PHE A 405 -3.80 10.66 -28.16
N VAL A 406 -3.77 9.79 -27.16
CA VAL A 406 -4.98 9.29 -26.51
C VAL A 406 -4.93 9.61 -25.02
N VAL A 407 -5.86 10.43 -24.54
CA VAL A 407 -6.07 10.69 -23.10
C VAL A 407 -7.27 9.87 -22.62
N THR A 408 -7.07 9.09 -21.59
CA THR A 408 -8.11 8.25 -20.99
C THR A 408 -8.36 8.68 -19.56
N ILE A 409 -9.62 8.96 -19.21
CA ILE A 409 -10.05 9.29 -17.86
C ILE A 409 -10.97 8.20 -17.37
N THR A 410 -10.70 7.68 -16.17
CA THR A 410 -11.50 6.61 -15.56
C THR A 410 -12.09 7.08 -14.24
N PHE A 411 -13.40 6.90 -14.04
CA PHE A 411 -14.08 7.17 -12.79
C PHE A 411 -14.67 5.87 -12.24
N ASP A 412 -14.34 5.51 -10.99
CA ASP A 412 -14.84 4.29 -10.37
C ASP A 412 -16.14 4.52 -9.55
N LYS A 413 -16.73 3.47 -9.02
CA LYS A 413 -18.02 3.50 -8.29
C LYS A 413 -18.07 4.51 -7.14
N PHE A 414 -16.93 4.92 -6.58
CA PHE A 414 -16.89 5.89 -5.48
C PHE A 414 -17.12 7.33 -5.94
N SER A 415 -17.05 7.58 -7.24
CA SER A 415 -17.37 8.88 -7.85
C SER A 415 -18.88 9.05 -8.09
N PHE A 416 -19.67 7.97 -7.99
CA PHE A 416 -21.12 8.03 -8.11
C PHE A 416 -21.73 8.35 -6.74
N GLY A 417 -22.46 9.45 -6.64
CA GLY A 417 -23.26 9.78 -5.46
C GLY A 417 -24.31 8.70 -5.18
N HIS A 418 -24.72 8.60 -3.92
CA HIS A 418 -25.88 7.79 -3.58
C HIS A 418 -27.10 8.30 -4.36
N VAL A 419 -27.50 7.58 -5.37
CA VAL A 419 -28.87 7.69 -5.90
C VAL A 419 -29.77 7.23 -4.77
N LYS A 420 -30.42 8.15 -4.04
CA LYS A 420 -31.63 7.80 -3.30
C LYS A 420 -32.53 7.12 -4.32
N LYS A 421 -32.90 5.88 -4.04
CA LYS A 421 -34.01 5.22 -4.73
C LYS A 421 -35.20 6.13 -4.55
N GLU A 422 -35.50 6.95 -5.53
CA GLU A 422 -36.87 7.40 -5.70
C GLU A 422 -37.66 6.15 -6.05
N THR A 423 -38.50 5.76 -5.12
CA THR A 423 -39.54 4.74 -5.26
C THR A 423 -40.31 5.02 -6.55
N GLU A 424 -40.23 4.09 -7.49
CA GLU A 424 -41.27 3.88 -8.49
C GLU A 424 -42.57 3.58 -7.74
N ASN A 425 -43.38 4.62 -7.63
CA ASN A 425 -44.81 4.52 -7.44
C ASN A 425 -45.42 5.51 -8.45
N GLU A 426 -45.76 4.99 -9.60
CA GLU A 426 -47.03 5.15 -10.32
C GLU A 426 -46.91 4.39 -11.64
#